data_45d9eb83a1ac808b5ab5c416c8db4f07
#
_entry.id   45d9eb83a1ac808b5ab5c416c8db4f07
#
_cell.length_a   1.000
_cell.length_b   1.000
_cell.length_c   1.000
_cell.angle_alpha   90.00
_cell.angle_beta   90.00
_cell.angle_gamma   90.00
#
_symmetry.space_group_name_H-M   'P 1'
#
loop_
_entity.id
_entity.type
_entity.pdbx_description
1 polymer ?
#
loop_
_entity_poly.entity_id
_entity_poly.type
_entity_poly.pdbx_seq_one_letter_code
_entity_poly.pdbx_strand_id
1 'polypeptide(L)'
;DEIKFEINHIKKEIDERFLNLNTFGGAGNYILLYFLIRKFKLVNIVETGVAAGWSSLFILRALKKNGKGYLYSSDFPYFRQQNPEKNIGLLAKNESNKDDWFLDIRGDDVALPKIVQRLKNNTIDLLHYDSDKSYSGRDKALKVLNPKINSKTIIIFDDIQDNLHFKNYIEKNDNKFISIRFNAKFLGIIGLDQFIKI
;
A
#
# COMPACT_ATOMS: atom_id res chain seq x y z
N ASP A 1 1.27 -18.14 13.98
CA ASP A 1 0.29 -17.94 15.05
C ASP A 1 0.36 -16.53 15.67
N GLU A 2 1.55 -15.99 15.98
CA GLU A 2 1.71 -14.64 16.55
C GLU A 2 1.13 -13.55 15.63
N ILE A 3 1.47 -13.54 14.35
CA ILE A 3 0.97 -12.53 13.40
C ILE A 3 -0.55 -12.58 13.27
N LYS A 4 -1.14 -13.77 13.27
CA LYS A 4 -2.61 -13.94 13.23
C LYS A 4 -3.27 -13.36 14.48
N PHE A 5 -2.69 -13.59 15.64
CA PHE A 5 -3.14 -13.03 16.91
C PHE A 5 -3.10 -11.50 16.89
N GLU A 6 -1.96 -10.92 16.44
CA GLU A 6 -1.79 -9.47 16.28
C GLU A 6 -2.86 -8.85 15.37
N ILE A 7 -3.11 -9.47 14.21
CA ILE A 7 -4.14 -9.01 13.26
C ILE A 7 -5.53 -9.02 13.90
N ASN A 8 -5.88 -10.08 14.60
CA ASN A 8 -7.20 -10.18 15.24
C ASN A 8 -7.38 -9.13 16.34
N HIS A 9 -6.32 -8.84 17.11
CA HIS A 9 -6.35 -7.79 18.13
C HIS A 9 -6.55 -6.41 17.50
N ILE A 10 -5.82 -6.09 16.42
CA ILE A 10 -5.96 -4.82 15.70
C ILE A 10 -7.39 -4.68 15.14
N LYS A 11 -7.96 -5.74 14.54
CA LYS A 11 -9.32 -5.73 14.02
C LYS A 11 -10.34 -5.40 15.10
N LYS A 12 -10.28 -6.10 16.24
CA LYS A 12 -11.19 -5.86 17.35
C LYS A 12 -11.12 -4.42 17.85
N GLU A 13 -9.93 -3.88 18.02
CA GLU A 13 -9.73 -2.49 18.43
C GLU A 13 -10.32 -1.49 17.43
N ILE A 14 -10.20 -1.77 16.13
CA ILE A 14 -10.75 -0.91 15.08
C ILE A 14 -12.27 -0.98 15.07
N ASP A 15 -12.85 -2.19 15.16
CA ASP A 15 -14.30 -2.37 15.21
C ASP A 15 -14.91 -1.62 16.37
N GLU A 16 -14.27 -1.60 17.53
CA GLU A 16 -14.72 -0.86 18.72
C GLU A 16 -14.63 0.67 18.55
N ARG A 17 -13.61 1.17 17.86
CA ARG A 17 -13.37 2.63 17.70
C ARG A 17 -14.15 3.27 16.55
N PHE A 18 -14.45 2.51 15.49
CA PHE A 18 -14.82 3.08 14.19
C PHE A 18 -16.10 2.49 13.58
N LEU A 19 -17.04 2.07 14.44
CA LEU A 19 -18.34 1.51 14.06
C LEU A 19 -19.12 2.29 12.97
N ASN A 20 -18.77 3.55 12.70
CA ASN A 20 -19.48 4.45 11.78
C ASN A 20 -18.65 4.89 10.55
N LEU A 21 -17.47 4.34 10.31
CA LEU A 21 -16.57 4.80 9.22
C LEU A 21 -16.71 4.03 7.90
N ASN A 22 -17.79 3.28 7.70
CA ASN A 22 -18.04 2.52 6.46
C ASN A 22 -18.21 3.39 5.19
N THR A 23 -18.08 4.71 5.30
CA THR A 23 -18.34 5.65 4.20
C THR A 23 -17.10 6.09 3.42
N PHE A 24 -15.88 5.72 3.83
CA PHE A 24 -14.63 6.24 3.28
C PHE A 24 -13.74 5.17 2.64
N GLY A 25 -14.27 4.48 1.65
CA GLY A 25 -13.53 3.46 0.91
C GLY A 25 -13.48 2.10 1.63
N GLY A 26 -13.47 1.03 0.84
CA GLY A 26 -13.32 -0.32 1.35
C GLY A 26 -11.91 -0.56 1.86
N ALA A 27 -11.80 -1.38 2.90
CA ALA A 27 -10.50 -1.90 3.30
C ALA A 27 -9.95 -2.81 2.20
N GLY A 28 -8.84 -2.44 1.61
CA GLY A 28 -8.04 -3.32 0.75
C GLY A 28 -7.53 -4.54 1.55
N ASN A 29 -6.69 -5.35 0.98
CA ASN A 29 -6.16 -6.53 1.69
C ASN A 29 -5.09 -6.15 2.73
N TYR A 30 -5.48 -5.33 3.71
CA TYR A 30 -4.60 -4.84 4.78
C TYR A 30 -4.00 -5.97 5.65
N ILE A 31 -4.71 -7.09 5.75
CA ILE A 31 -4.22 -8.30 6.45
C ILE A 31 -2.97 -8.84 5.74
N LEU A 32 -3.01 -8.94 4.42
CA LEU A 32 -1.88 -9.38 3.61
C LEU A 32 -0.70 -8.42 3.76
N LEU A 33 -0.95 -7.10 3.70
CA LEU A 33 0.09 -6.08 3.90
C LEU A 33 0.78 -6.24 5.25
N TYR A 34 0.00 -6.33 6.33
CA TYR A 34 0.53 -6.56 7.68
C TYR A 34 1.38 -7.83 7.73
N PHE A 35 0.83 -8.94 7.22
CA PHE A 35 1.52 -10.24 7.22
C PHE A 35 2.87 -10.17 6.50
N LEU A 36 2.92 -9.63 5.28
CA LEU A 36 4.15 -9.55 4.49
C LEU A 36 5.21 -8.70 5.17
N ILE A 37 4.84 -7.51 5.69
CA ILE A 37 5.76 -6.61 6.38
C ILE A 37 6.32 -7.27 7.64
N ARG A 38 5.48 -7.94 8.42
CA ARG A 38 5.90 -8.65 9.64
C ARG A 38 6.79 -9.86 9.32
N LYS A 39 6.37 -10.66 8.34
CA LYS A 39 7.04 -11.91 7.97
C LYS A 39 8.42 -11.68 7.38
N PHE A 40 8.54 -10.73 6.47
CA PHE A 40 9.79 -10.48 5.73
C PHE A 40 10.59 -9.29 6.27
N LYS A 41 10.14 -8.67 7.38
CA LYS A 41 10.82 -7.53 8.04
C LYS A 41 11.08 -6.37 7.09
N LEU A 42 10.10 -6.08 6.22
CA LEU A 42 10.19 -5.01 5.23
C LEU A 42 10.26 -3.65 5.93
N VAL A 43 10.97 -2.69 5.32
CA VAL A 43 11.34 -1.41 5.95
C VAL A 43 10.80 -0.21 5.17
N ASN A 44 11.00 -0.16 3.86
CA ASN A 44 10.59 0.97 3.02
C ASN A 44 9.34 0.62 2.24
N ILE A 45 8.21 1.12 2.71
CA ILE A 45 6.90 0.82 2.12
C ILE A 45 6.39 2.05 1.37
N VAL A 46 5.96 1.86 0.12
CA VAL A 46 5.27 2.89 -0.68
C VAL A 46 3.84 2.46 -0.89
N GLU A 47 2.91 3.38 -0.66
CA GLU A 47 1.48 3.18 -0.83
C GLU A 47 0.93 4.29 -1.73
N THR A 48 0.11 3.91 -2.72
CA THR A 48 -0.69 4.85 -3.50
C THR A 48 -2.17 4.57 -3.23
N GLY A 49 -2.94 5.63 -2.94
CA GLY A 49 -4.33 5.47 -2.50
C GLY A 49 -4.44 5.11 -1.02
N VAL A 50 -4.72 6.11 -0.20
CA VAL A 50 -4.81 6.01 1.27
C VAL A 50 -6.27 5.94 1.73
N ALA A 51 -7.14 6.72 1.10
CA ALA A 51 -8.52 6.91 1.53
C ALA A 51 -8.63 7.16 3.05
N ALA A 52 -9.47 6.43 3.79
CA ALA A 52 -9.56 6.56 5.25
C ALA A 52 -8.30 6.09 5.99
N GLY A 53 -7.38 5.37 5.34
CA GLY A 53 -6.12 4.91 5.94
C GLY A 53 -6.18 3.51 6.56
N TRP A 54 -7.02 2.62 6.04
CA TRP A 54 -7.07 1.23 6.51
C TRP A 54 -5.75 0.49 6.27
N SER A 55 -5.25 0.53 5.04
CA SER A 55 -3.97 -0.06 4.68
C SER A 55 -2.82 0.61 5.41
N SER A 56 -2.79 1.95 5.43
CA SER A 56 -1.78 2.74 6.14
C SER A 56 -1.68 2.38 7.61
N LEU A 57 -2.82 2.22 8.30
CA LEU A 57 -2.88 1.82 9.71
C LEU A 57 -2.18 0.48 9.95
N PHE A 58 -2.51 -0.54 9.17
CA PHE A 58 -1.90 -1.87 9.31
C PHE A 58 -0.42 -1.88 8.94
N ILE A 59 -0.03 -1.12 7.91
CA ILE A 59 1.38 -0.95 7.53
C ILE A 59 2.16 -0.33 8.68
N LEU A 60 1.70 0.81 9.22
CA LEU A 60 2.38 1.51 10.32
C LEU A 60 2.50 0.65 11.58
N ARG A 61 1.45 -0.08 11.94
CA ARG A 61 1.50 -1.02 13.07
C ARG A 61 2.49 -2.16 12.85
N ALA A 62 2.56 -2.70 11.63
CA ALA A 62 3.53 -3.73 11.29
C ALA A 62 4.97 -3.21 11.39
N LEU A 63 5.24 -2.01 10.87
CA LEU A 63 6.54 -1.35 10.97
C LEU A 63 6.92 -1.05 12.41
N LYS A 64 6.02 -0.50 13.20
CA LYS A 64 6.20 -0.25 14.64
C LYS A 64 6.52 -1.54 15.41
N LYS A 65 5.79 -2.61 15.13
CA LYS A 65 6.06 -3.92 15.75
C LYS A 65 7.39 -4.53 15.30
N ASN A 66 7.88 -4.20 14.10
CA ASN A 66 9.22 -4.55 13.65
C ASN A 66 10.33 -3.70 14.28
N GLY A 67 9.99 -2.60 14.95
CA GLY A 67 10.91 -1.66 15.58
C GLY A 67 11.61 -0.71 14.60
N LYS A 68 11.28 -0.75 13.31
CA LYS A 68 11.85 0.11 12.27
C LYS A 68 11.00 0.13 11.00
N GLY A 69 11.14 1.17 10.22
CA GLY A 69 10.61 1.29 8.87
C GLY A 69 9.87 2.59 8.64
N TYR A 70 9.57 2.86 7.37
CA TYR A 70 8.97 4.10 6.89
C TYR A 70 7.86 3.79 5.92
N LEU A 71 6.75 4.52 6.05
CA LEU A 71 5.66 4.53 5.09
C LEU A 71 5.69 5.83 4.30
N TYR A 72 5.65 5.73 2.97
CA TYR A 72 5.52 6.84 2.04
C TYR A 72 4.23 6.68 1.28
N SER A 73 3.28 7.59 1.46
CA SER A 73 1.94 7.48 0.87
C SER A 73 1.61 8.66 -0.04
N SER A 74 0.93 8.37 -1.14
CA SER A 74 0.29 9.35 -2.01
C SER A 74 -1.22 9.15 -2.04
N ASP A 75 -1.97 10.24 -2.11
CA ASP A 75 -3.42 10.22 -2.33
C ASP A 75 -3.87 11.51 -3.02
N PHE A 76 -5.12 11.54 -3.42
CA PHE A 76 -5.79 12.71 -3.93
C PHE A 76 -7.16 12.89 -3.26
N PRO A 77 -7.50 14.11 -2.73
CA PRO A 77 -8.74 14.32 -2.00
C PRO A 77 -9.99 14.07 -2.85
N TYR A 78 -10.97 13.38 -2.29
CA TYR A 78 -12.28 13.18 -2.90
C TYR A 78 -13.09 14.48 -2.87
N PHE A 79 -12.95 15.34 -3.87
CA PHE A 79 -13.56 16.68 -3.92
C PHE A 79 -15.11 16.68 -3.94
N ARG A 80 -15.75 15.52 -3.99
CA ARG A 80 -17.22 15.40 -3.81
C ARG A 80 -17.67 15.34 -2.36
N GLN A 81 -16.71 15.35 -1.41
CA GLN A 81 -16.95 15.33 0.02
C GLN A 81 -16.62 16.68 0.66
N GLN A 82 -17.24 16.99 1.79
CA GLN A 82 -16.87 18.17 2.58
C GLN A 82 -15.53 17.92 3.29
N ASN A 83 -14.59 18.89 3.19
CA ASN A 83 -13.25 18.81 3.79
C ASN A 83 -12.52 17.48 3.48
N PRO A 84 -12.41 17.10 2.21
CA PRO A 84 -11.95 15.77 1.83
C PRO A 84 -10.53 15.47 2.34
N GLU A 85 -9.67 16.48 2.43
CA GLU A 85 -8.30 16.37 2.92
C GLU A 85 -8.20 15.95 4.40
N LYS A 86 -9.23 16.23 5.21
CA LYS A 86 -9.26 15.83 6.62
C LYS A 86 -9.49 14.33 6.80
N ASN A 87 -10.13 13.71 5.82
CA ASN A 87 -10.53 12.30 5.87
C ASN A 87 -9.41 11.36 5.42
N ILE A 88 -8.45 11.86 4.62
CA ILE A 88 -7.34 11.02 4.15
C ILE A 88 -6.47 10.61 5.33
N GLY A 89 -6.29 9.30 5.47
CA GLY A 89 -5.45 8.72 6.50
C GLY A 89 -6.00 8.86 7.93
N LEU A 90 -7.27 9.21 8.10
CA LEU A 90 -7.88 9.49 9.42
C LEU A 90 -7.63 8.38 10.45
N LEU A 91 -7.72 7.12 10.03
CA LEU A 91 -7.50 5.95 10.89
C LEU A 91 -6.04 5.82 11.35
N ALA A 92 -5.10 6.29 10.54
CA ALA A 92 -3.68 6.09 10.72
C ALA A 92 -2.96 7.29 11.36
N LYS A 93 -3.58 8.47 11.38
CA LYS A 93 -2.94 9.71 11.86
C LYS A 93 -2.36 9.64 13.27
N ASN A 94 -2.99 8.87 14.16
CA ASN A 94 -2.54 8.74 15.55
C ASN A 94 -1.55 7.58 15.76
N GLU A 95 -1.26 6.78 14.74
CA GLU A 95 -0.38 5.62 14.83
C GLU A 95 1.07 5.94 14.45
N SER A 96 1.28 7.03 13.72
CA SER A 96 2.59 7.43 13.24
C SER A 96 3.24 8.50 14.13
N ASN A 97 4.53 8.41 14.33
CA ASN A 97 5.34 9.57 14.60
C ASN A 97 5.53 10.34 13.30
N LYS A 98 5.75 11.66 13.37
CA LYS A 98 5.92 12.49 12.15
C LYS A 98 7.06 12.02 11.23
N ASP A 99 7.96 11.24 11.77
CA ASP A 99 9.14 10.75 11.05
C ASP A 99 8.92 9.40 10.36
N ASP A 100 7.90 8.63 10.75
CA ASP A 100 7.65 7.27 10.25
C ASP A 100 6.73 7.25 9.03
N TRP A 101 5.95 8.30 8.83
CA TRP A 101 4.96 8.40 7.77
C TRP A 101 5.04 9.72 7.02
N PHE A 102 5.39 9.63 5.75
CA PHE A 102 5.28 10.74 4.81
C PHE A 102 4.00 10.56 3.98
N LEU A 103 3.06 11.48 4.10
CA LEU A 103 1.82 11.53 3.32
C LEU A 103 1.78 12.80 2.47
N ASP A 104 1.63 12.65 1.16
CA ASP A 104 1.40 13.75 0.22
C ASP A 104 0.09 13.54 -0.52
N ILE A 105 -0.87 14.44 -0.32
CA ILE A 105 -2.24 14.33 -0.84
C ILE A 105 -2.47 15.15 -2.12
N ARG A 106 -1.44 15.48 -2.85
CA ARG A 106 -1.54 16.27 -4.11
C ARG A 106 -1.63 15.42 -5.37
N GLY A 107 -1.87 14.13 -5.21
CA GLY A 107 -1.94 13.16 -6.30
C GLY A 107 -0.58 12.58 -6.68
N ASP A 108 -0.62 11.44 -7.36
CA ASP A 108 0.57 10.66 -7.72
C ASP A 108 1.59 11.45 -8.53
N ASP A 109 1.13 12.27 -9.47
CA ASP A 109 2.02 13.07 -10.34
C ASP A 109 2.93 14.02 -9.56
N VAL A 110 2.47 14.50 -8.39
CA VAL A 110 3.21 15.41 -7.51
C VAL A 110 3.92 14.67 -6.38
N ALA A 111 3.24 13.69 -5.81
CA ALA A 111 3.69 12.97 -4.62
C ALA A 111 4.81 11.97 -4.93
N LEU A 112 4.67 11.15 -5.99
CA LEU A 112 5.62 10.08 -6.27
C LEU A 112 7.05 10.57 -6.56
N PRO A 113 7.29 11.65 -7.34
CA PRO A 113 8.64 12.20 -7.48
C PRO A 113 9.28 12.59 -6.15
N LYS A 114 8.48 13.14 -5.20
CA LYS A 114 8.98 13.49 -3.87
C LYS A 114 9.27 12.27 -3.01
N ILE A 115 8.45 11.23 -3.12
CA ILE A 115 8.70 9.94 -2.47
C ILE A 115 10.02 9.36 -2.96
N VAL A 116 10.28 9.36 -4.28
CA VAL A 116 11.55 8.91 -4.86
C VAL A 116 12.75 9.69 -4.29
N GLN A 117 12.62 11.01 -4.16
CA GLN A 117 13.66 11.85 -3.54
C GLN A 117 13.87 11.52 -2.07
N ARG A 118 12.80 11.29 -1.29
CA ARG A 118 12.87 10.97 0.14
C ARG A 118 13.47 9.61 0.42
N LEU A 119 13.26 8.64 -0.46
CA LEU A 119 13.91 7.32 -0.38
C LEU A 119 15.45 7.42 -0.49
N LYS A 120 16.00 8.53 -1.01
CA LYS A 120 17.45 8.75 -1.19
C LYS A 120 18.10 7.56 -1.92
N ASN A 121 19.00 6.85 -1.23
CA ASN A 121 19.67 5.67 -1.77
C ASN A 121 18.94 4.35 -1.47
N ASN A 122 17.84 4.40 -0.72
CA ASN A 122 17.06 3.20 -0.41
C ASN A 122 16.18 2.79 -1.59
N THR A 123 15.87 1.51 -1.64
CA THR A 123 14.89 0.93 -2.55
C THR A 123 13.57 0.67 -1.85
N ILE A 124 12.53 0.45 -2.61
CA ILE A 124 11.21 0.07 -2.12
C ILE A 124 11.24 -1.42 -1.78
N ASP A 125 10.87 -1.79 -0.56
CA ASP A 125 10.71 -3.19 -0.18
C ASP A 125 9.31 -3.71 -0.56
N LEU A 126 8.27 -2.87 -0.38
CA LEU A 126 6.91 -3.18 -0.80
C LEU A 126 6.24 -1.94 -1.40
N LEU A 127 5.66 -2.10 -2.58
CA LEU A 127 4.76 -1.14 -3.21
C LEU A 127 3.33 -1.69 -3.15
N HIS A 128 2.44 -0.97 -2.50
CA HIS A 128 0.99 -1.18 -2.57
C HIS A 128 0.38 -0.15 -3.51
N TYR A 129 -0.04 -0.59 -4.69
CA TYR A 129 -0.64 0.27 -5.70
C TYR A 129 -2.15 0.16 -5.68
N ASP A 130 -2.83 1.19 -5.19
CA ASP A 130 -4.29 1.26 -5.01
C ASP A 130 -4.91 2.62 -5.38
N SER A 131 -4.21 3.46 -6.17
CA SER A 131 -4.69 4.78 -6.61
C SER A 131 -5.44 4.75 -7.95
N ASP A 132 -4.93 5.39 -8.99
CA ASP A 132 -5.52 5.44 -10.32
C ASP A 132 -5.50 4.06 -11.00
N LYS A 133 -6.68 3.45 -11.15
CA LYS A 133 -6.84 2.11 -11.73
C LYS A 133 -6.73 2.09 -13.25
N SER A 134 -6.64 3.26 -13.92
CA SER A 134 -6.47 3.31 -15.38
C SER A 134 -5.14 2.70 -15.81
N TYR A 135 -5.08 2.22 -17.05
CA TYR A 135 -3.85 1.71 -17.63
C TYR A 135 -2.73 2.76 -17.61
N SER A 136 -3.06 3.99 -18.02
CA SER A 136 -2.09 5.09 -18.08
C SER A 136 -1.63 5.56 -16.71
N GLY A 137 -2.53 5.58 -15.70
CA GLY A 137 -2.17 5.93 -14.32
C GLY A 137 -1.16 4.96 -13.73
N ARG A 138 -1.42 3.66 -13.86
CA ARG A 138 -0.49 2.60 -13.43
C ARG A 138 0.87 2.70 -14.12
N ASP A 139 0.87 2.87 -15.45
CA ASP A 139 2.10 2.97 -16.23
C ASP A 139 2.93 4.22 -15.84
N LYS A 140 2.32 5.38 -15.65
CA LYS A 140 2.97 6.59 -15.19
C LYS A 140 3.58 6.44 -13.80
N ALA A 141 2.81 5.94 -12.84
CA ALA A 141 3.26 5.75 -11.48
C ALA A 141 4.47 4.80 -11.40
N LEU A 142 4.39 3.66 -12.09
CA LEU A 142 5.49 2.71 -12.15
C LEU A 142 6.73 3.28 -12.82
N LYS A 143 6.60 4.07 -13.88
CA LYS A 143 7.74 4.77 -14.50
C LYS A 143 8.47 5.68 -13.53
N VAL A 144 7.73 6.44 -12.70
CA VAL A 144 8.30 7.31 -11.67
C VAL A 144 9.01 6.51 -10.58
N LEU A 145 8.41 5.41 -10.14
CA LEU A 145 8.93 4.57 -9.05
C LEU A 145 10.03 3.60 -9.51
N ASN A 146 10.16 3.32 -10.80
CA ASN A 146 11.10 2.34 -11.36
C ASN A 146 12.55 2.46 -10.86
N PRO A 147 13.14 3.67 -10.68
CA PRO A 147 14.50 3.80 -10.15
C PRO A 147 14.68 3.28 -8.72
N LYS A 148 13.56 3.01 -8.01
CA LYS A 148 13.54 2.51 -6.63
C LYS A 148 13.04 1.07 -6.51
N ILE A 149 12.65 0.46 -7.61
CA ILE A 149 12.21 -0.93 -7.71
C ILE A 149 13.39 -1.81 -8.12
N ASN A 150 13.54 -2.96 -7.48
CA ASN A 150 14.51 -3.97 -7.84
C ASN A 150 13.90 -5.39 -7.74
N SER A 151 14.69 -6.42 -8.01
CA SER A 151 14.23 -7.82 -7.98
C SER A 151 13.70 -8.29 -6.61
N LYS A 152 14.00 -7.57 -5.51
CA LYS A 152 13.52 -7.88 -4.16
C LYS A 152 12.28 -7.09 -3.77
N THR A 153 11.82 -6.16 -4.60
CA THR A 153 10.61 -5.38 -4.34
C THR A 153 9.38 -6.24 -4.51
N ILE A 154 8.55 -6.33 -3.48
CA ILE A 154 7.20 -6.89 -3.59
C ILE A 154 6.28 -5.79 -4.11
N ILE A 155 5.54 -6.05 -5.19
CA ILE A 155 4.52 -5.11 -5.69
C ILE A 155 3.16 -5.78 -5.61
N ILE A 156 2.21 -5.11 -4.97
CA ILE A 156 0.82 -5.51 -4.87
C ILE A 156 -0.02 -4.51 -5.66
N PHE A 157 -0.70 -4.99 -6.69
CA PHE A 157 -1.67 -4.23 -7.47
C PHE A 157 -3.08 -4.57 -7.01
N ASP A 158 -3.86 -3.56 -6.64
CA ASP A 158 -5.29 -3.72 -6.41
C ASP A 158 -6.07 -3.61 -7.73
N ASP A 159 -7.25 -4.25 -7.78
CA ASP A 159 -8.19 -4.18 -8.91
C ASP A 159 -7.55 -4.54 -10.28
N ILE A 160 -6.78 -5.63 -10.36
CA ILE A 160 -6.08 -6.03 -11.60
C ILE A 160 -7.03 -6.44 -12.73
N GLN A 161 -8.30 -6.71 -12.42
CA GLN A 161 -9.35 -7.05 -13.40
C GLN A 161 -9.82 -5.88 -14.24
N ASP A 162 -9.53 -4.63 -13.86
CA ASP A 162 -10.09 -3.44 -14.49
C ASP A 162 -9.56 -3.19 -15.91
N ASN A 163 -8.33 -3.66 -16.20
CA ASN A 163 -7.72 -3.58 -17.52
C ASN A 163 -6.51 -4.52 -17.67
N LEU A 164 -5.89 -4.51 -18.85
CA LEU A 164 -4.79 -5.40 -19.18
C LEU A 164 -3.42 -4.96 -18.65
N HIS A 165 -3.32 -3.88 -17.87
CA HIS A 165 -2.04 -3.34 -17.43
C HIS A 165 -1.21 -4.38 -16.66
N PHE A 166 -1.81 -5.04 -15.66
CA PHE A 166 -1.10 -6.05 -14.87
C PHE A 166 -0.58 -7.19 -15.75
N LYS A 167 -1.43 -7.73 -16.65
CA LYS A 167 -1.03 -8.77 -17.60
C LYS A 167 0.16 -8.33 -18.43
N ASN A 168 0.08 -7.16 -19.07
CA ASN A 168 1.15 -6.65 -19.92
C ASN A 168 2.43 -6.39 -19.14
N TYR A 169 2.30 -5.95 -17.88
CA TYR A 169 3.44 -5.68 -17.02
C TYR A 169 4.20 -6.96 -16.65
N ILE A 170 3.51 -8.03 -16.26
CA ILE A 170 4.16 -9.31 -15.94
C ILE A 170 4.79 -9.97 -17.17
N GLU A 171 4.11 -9.94 -18.32
CA GLU A 171 4.64 -10.49 -19.59
C GLU A 171 5.89 -9.73 -20.06
N LYS A 172 5.87 -8.40 -20.01
CA LYS A 172 6.99 -7.56 -20.42
C LYS A 172 8.25 -7.76 -19.57
N ASN A 173 8.08 -8.02 -18.27
CA ASN A 173 9.20 -8.12 -17.33
C ASN A 173 9.52 -9.56 -16.92
N ASP A 174 8.86 -10.55 -17.53
CA ASP A 174 8.99 -11.98 -17.20
C ASP A 174 8.86 -12.26 -15.69
N ASN A 175 7.89 -11.60 -15.07
CA ASN A 175 7.67 -11.70 -13.64
C ASN A 175 6.85 -12.93 -13.27
N LYS A 176 7.30 -13.68 -12.28
CA LYS A 176 6.43 -14.61 -11.57
C LYS A 176 5.43 -13.83 -10.73
N PHE A 177 4.20 -14.32 -10.69
CA PHE A 177 3.11 -13.64 -10.01
C PHE A 177 2.18 -14.59 -9.27
N ILE A 178 1.46 -14.03 -8.31
CA ILE A 178 0.31 -14.65 -7.66
C ILE A 178 -0.90 -13.75 -7.89
N SER A 179 -2.04 -14.33 -8.24
CA SER A 179 -3.33 -13.63 -8.25
C SER A 179 -4.21 -14.15 -7.14
N ILE A 180 -4.75 -13.25 -6.33
CA ILE A 180 -5.62 -13.59 -5.19
C ILE A 180 -6.98 -12.91 -5.39
N ARG A 181 -8.06 -13.70 -5.31
CA ARG A 181 -9.41 -13.13 -5.23
C ARG A 181 -9.68 -12.68 -3.79
N PHE A 182 -10.06 -11.43 -3.65
CA PHE A 182 -10.46 -10.84 -2.38
C PHE A 182 -11.80 -10.11 -2.54
N ASN A 183 -12.85 -10.68 -1.95
CA ASN A 183 -14.24 -10.24 -2.21
C ASN A 183 -14.59 -10.32 -3.72
N ALA A 184 -14.99 -9.20 -4.31
CA ALA A 184 -15.30 -9.07 -5.74
C ALA A 184 -14.11 -8.61 -6.61
N LYS A 185 -12.93 -8.45 -6.01
CA LYS A 185 -11.72 -7.89 -6.63
C LYS A 185 -10.63 -8.94 -6.78
N PHE A 186 -9.66 -8.66 -7.65
CA PHE A 186 -8.44 -9.45 -7.76
C PHE A 186 -7.22 -8.59 -7.47
N LEU A 187 -6.34 -9.14 -6.64
CA LEU A 187 -5.02 -8.60 -6.37
C LEU A 187 -3.99 -9.33 -7.22
N GLY A 188 -3.04 -8.58 -7.77
CA GLY A 188 -1.85 -9.13 -8.42
C GLY A 188 -0.62 -8.86 -7.57
N ILE A 189 0.20 -9.89 -7.33
CA ILE A 189 1.41 -9.78 -6.50
C ILE A 189 2.58 -10.30 -7.30
N ILE A 190 3.67 -9.53 -7.34
CA ILE A 190 4.95 -9.93 -7.91
C ILE A 190 6.07 -9.77 -6.89
N GLY A 191 7.22 -10.42 -7.12
CA GLY A 191 8.41 -10.35 -6.28
C GLY A 191 8.37 -11.24 -5.03
N LEU A 192 7.34 -12.07 -4.84
CA LEU A 192 7.29 -13.01 -3.71
C LEU A 192 8.21 -14.23 -3.89
N ASP A 193 8.54 -14.60 -5.11
CA ASP A 193 9.44 -15.71 -5.45
C ASP A 193 10.85 -15.55 -4.87
N GLN A 194 11.24 -14.33 -4.49
CA GLN A 194 12.49 -14.06 -3.78
C GLN A 194 12.46 -14.49 -2.31
N PHE A 195 11.28 -14.67 -1.74
CA PHE A 195 11.09 -14.96 -0.32
C PHE A 195 10.53 -16.36 -0.06
N ILE A 196 9.80 -16.90 -1.03
CA ILE A 196 9.16 -18.23 -0.95
C ILE A 196 9.37 -18.98 -2.27
N LYS A 197 9.48 -20.31 -2.21
CA LYS A 197 9.47 -21.16 -3.42
C LYS A 197 8.04 -21.20 -3.96
N ILE A 198 7.83 -20.65 -5.14
CA ILE A 198 6.58 -20.67 -5.88
C ILE A 198 6.76 -21.59 -7.09
#